data_476fef0a3066622a687478c2fc97b423
#
_entry.id   476fef0a3066622a687478c2fc97b423
#
_cell.length_a   1.000
_cell.length_b   1.000
_cell.length_c   1.000
_cell.angle_alpha   90.00
_cell.angle_beta   90.00
_cell.angle_gamma   90.00
#
_symmetry.space_group_name_H-M   'P 1'
#
loop_
_entity.id
_entity.type
_entity.pdbx_description
1 polymer ?
#
loop_
_entity_poly.entity_id
_entity_poly.type
_entity_poly.pdbx_seq_one_letter_code
_entity_poly.pdbx_strand_id
1 'polypeptide(L)'
;VQTCALPICVIYHCHATNVIALTYILPLTDRDFTRALWQSATECPVVFPEGVGVCSWMVPGGADIAMATSEKMKSYQAAVWAQHGLFASGPDFDITFGLAHTIEKSAEIYVKVLSMGGGLIRQTITDDDLRAIARDFGVTLNENFLD
;
A
#
# COMPACT_ATOMS: atom_id res chain seq x y z
N VAL A 1 16.46 -9.50 3.51
CA VAL A 1 16.34 -8.92 2.17
C VAL A 1 17.03 -7.56 2.19
N GLN A 2 18.28 -7.50 1.79
CA GLN A 2 18.98 -6.25 1.59
C GLN A 2 18.77 -5.84 0.13
N THR A 3 17.91 -4.86 -0.11
CA THR A 3 17.69 -4.33 -1.45
C THR A 3 18.78 -3.31 -1.79
N CYS A 4 19.22 -3.32 -3.05
CA CYS A 4 20.25 -2.39 -3.54
C CYS A 4 19.70 -0.97 -3.84
N ALA A 5 18.54 -0.59 -3.32
CA ALA A 5 17.98 0.75 -3.45
C ALA A 5 18.39 1.59 -2.24
N LEU A 6 19.25 2.58 -2.46
CA LEU A 6 19.69 3.52 -1.42
C LEU A 6 18.67 4.64 -1.22
N PRO A 7 18.53 5.15 0.00
CA PRO A 7 19.03 4.58 1.27
C PRO A 7 17.91 3.93 2.07
N ILE A 8 17.79 2.59 2.00
CA ILE A 8 16.93 1.84 2.90
C ILE A 8 17.76 1.52 4.15
N CYS A 9 17.39 2.10 5.29
CA CYS A 9 18.01 1.82 6.57
C CYS A 9 17.14 0.90 7.44
N VAL A 10 15.82 0.90 7.22
CA VAL A 10 14.85 0.14 8.00
C VAL A 10 13.94 -0.67 7.07
N ILE A 11 13.71 -1.92 7.45
CA ILE A 11 12.64 -2.77 6.91
C ILE A 11 11.73 -3.10 8.09
N TYR A 12 10.44 -2.82 7.93
CA TYR A 12 9.41 -3.09 8.91
C TYR A 12 8.41 -4.09 8.35
N HIS A 13 8.16 -5.16 9.09
CA HIS A 13 7.13 -6.14 8.76
C HIS A 13 6.12 -6.23 9.89
N CYS A 14 4.84 -6.22 9.54
CA CYS A 14 3.76 -6.40 10.49
C CYS A 14 2.58 -7.17 9.87
N HIS A 15 1.81 -7.80 10.75
CA HIS A 15 0.55 -8.46 10.38
C HIS A 15 -0.59 -7.44 10.45
N ALA A 16 -0.60 -6.50 9.52
CA ALA A 16 -1.58 -5.42 9.40
C ALA A 16 -2.97 -5.99 9.13
N THR A 17 -3.85 -5.99 10.13
CA THR A 17 -5.11 -6.74 10.13
C THR A 17 -6.05 -6.34 9.01
N ASN A 18 -6.22 -5.03 8.77
CA ASN A 18 -7.14 -4.54 7.75
C ASN A 18 -6.56 -4.71 6.34
N VAL A 19 -5.24 -4.53 6.17
CA VAL A 19 -4.54 -4.86 4.92
C VAL A 19 -4.73 -6.35 4.60
N ILE A 20 -4.55 -7.24 5.57
CA ILE A 20 -4.79 -8.68 5.40
C ILE A 20 -6.25 -8.93 4.98
N ALA A 21 -7.22 -8.30 5.65
CA ALA A 21 -8.64 -8.46 5.32
C ALA A 21 -8.95 -8.05 3.87
N LEU A 22 -8.34 -6.97 3.37
CA LEU A 22 -8.51 -6.53 1.99
C LEU A 22 -8.01 -7.58 0.97
N THR A 23 -7.03 -8.40 1.31
CA THR A 23 -6.53 -9.44 0.40
C THR A 23 -7.53 -10.58 0.13
N TYR A 24 -8.63 -10.63 0.87
CA TYR A 24 -9.73 -11.59 0.65
C TYR A 24 -10.82 -11.06 -0.27
N ILE A 25 -10.87 -9.74 -0.49
CA ILE A 25 -11.98 -9.09 -1.20
C ILE A 25 -11.55 -8.26 -2.41
N LEU A 26 -10.31 -7.76 -2.44
CA LEU A 26 -9.79 -7.02 -3.59
C LEU A 26 -9.05 -7.95 -4.56
N PRO A 27 -9.06 -7.65 -5.87
CA PRO A 27 -8.13 -8.26 -6.80
C PRO A 27 -6.67 -8.06 -6.33
N LEU A 28 -5.86 -9.10 -6.37
CA LEU A 28 -4.46 -9.06 -5.89
C LEU A 28 -3.56 -8.42 -6.95
N THR A 29 -3.82 -7.16 -7.27
CA THR A 29 -3.01 -6.34 -8.18
C THR A 29 -2.50 -5.08 -7.49
N ASP A 30 -1.34 -4.60 -7.93
CA ASP A 30 -0.76 -3.36 -7.42
C ASP A 30 -1.73 -2.18 -7.62
N ARG A 31 -2.41 -2.14 -8.78
CA ARG A 31 -3.36 -1.08 -9.13
C ARG A 31 -4.58 -1.07 -8.22
N ASP A 32 -5.26 -2.21 -8.08
CA ASP A 32 -6.51 -2.27 -7.30
C ASP A 32 -6.28 -1.96 -5.83
N PHE A 33 -5.20 -2.47 -5.25
CA PHE A 33 -4.82 -2.15 -3.87
C PHE A 33 -4.46 -0.68 -3.69
N THR A 34 -3.58 -0.15 -4.54
CA THR A 34 -3.18 1.27 -4.46
C THR A 34 -4.40 2.18 -4.58
N ARG A 35 -5.27 1.95 -5.57
CA ARG A 35 -6.49 2.76 -5.74
C ARG A 35 -7.39 2.71 -4.51
N ALA A 36 -7.68 1.52 -3.99
CA ALA A 36 -8.52 1.37 -2.81
C ALA A 36 -7.98 2.15 -1.60
N LEU A 37 -6.66 2.14 -1.40
CA LEU A 37 -6.01 2.85 -0.31
C LEU A 37 -5.99 4.37 -0.56
N TRP A 38 -5.56 4.82 -1.76
CA TRP A 38 -5.50 6.25 -2.09
C TRP A 38 -6.87 6.92 -2.03
N GLN A 39 -7.91 6.23 -2.50
CA GLN A 39 -9.27 6.74 -2.52
C GLN A 39 -9.96 6.73 -1.15
N SER A 40 -9.31 6.17 -0.12
CA SER A 40 -9.86 6.05 1.23
C SER A 40 -9.33 7.09 2.23
N ALA A 41 -8.14 7.66 1.98
CA ALA A 41 -7.54 8.65 2.88
C ALA A 41 -6.63 9.61 2.12
N THR A 42 -6.81 10.91 2.39
CA THR A 42 -6.13 12.01 1.71
C THR A 42 -4.61 11.97 1.81
N GLU A 43 -4.08 11.42 2.90
CA GLU A 43 -2.63 11.34 3.15
C GLU A 43 -1.92 10.32 2.27
N CYS A 44 -2.64 9.30 1.80
CA CYS A 44 -2.05 8.17 1.08
C CYS A 44 -1.25 8.56 -0.17
N PRO A 45 -1.76 9.37 -1.11
CA PRO A 45 -0.99 9.75 -2.29
C PRO A 45 0.24 10.61 -1.98
N VAL A 46 0.30 11.21 -0.79
CA VAL A 46 1.47 11.98 -0.33
C VAL A 46 2.52 11.06 0.28
N VAL A 47 2.09 10.06 1.07
CA VAL A 47 2.99 9.17 1.82
C VAL A 47 3.58 8.06 0.95
N PHE A 48 2.80 7.53 -0.01
CA PHE A 48 3.27 6.51 -0.95
C PHE A 48 2.76 6.80 -2.38
N PRO A 49 3.29 7.87 -3.00
CA PRO A 49 2.86 8.30 -4.33
C PRO A 49 3.17 7.29 -5.45
N GLU A 50 4.10 6.37 -5.23
CA GLU A 50 4.40 5.25 -6.11
C GLU A 50 3.38 4.11 -6.01
N GLY A 51 2.57 4.10 -4.95
CA GLY A 51 1.62 3.02 -4.66
C GLY A 51 2.20 1.92 -3.79
N VAL A 52 1.55 0.76 -3.80
CA VAL A 52 1.98 -0.45 -3.08
C VAL A 52 2.09 -1.64 -4.02
N GLY A 53 3.12 -2.46 -3.82
CA GLY A 53 3.24 -3.75 -4.49
C GLY A 53 2.38 -4.81 -3.82
N VAL A 54 1.87 -5.79 -4.58
CA VAL A 54 1.10 -6.91 -4.05
C VAL A 54 1.74 -8.22 -4.47
N CYS A 55 2.06 -9.06 -3.49
CA CYS A 55 2.50 -10.43 -3.70
C CYS A 55 1.35 -11.40 -3.43
N SER A 56 1.07 -12.29 -4.37
CA SER A 56 0.15 -13.41 -4.16
C SER A 56 0.61 -14.24 -2.98
N TRP A 57 -0.32 -15.03 -2.42
CA TRP A 57 0.02 -15.90 -1.30
C TRP A 57 1.15 -16.89 -1.67
N MET A 58 2.14 -16.97 -0.81
CA MET A 58 3.28 -17.89 -0.87
C MET A 58 3.62 -18.32 0.55
N VAL A 59 4.29 -19.48 0.68
CA VAL A 59 4.76 -19.93 1.99
C VAL A 59 5.78 -18.94 2.55
N PRO A 60 5.55 -18.37 3.74
CA PRO A 60 6.46 -17.40 4.34
C PRO A 60 7.79 -18.05 4.70
N GLY A 61 8.87 -17.26 4.61
CA GLY A 61 10.23 -17.72 4.92
C GLY A 61 10.95 -18.43 3.76
N GLY A 62 10.27 -18.68 2.65
CA GLY A 62 10.86 -19.31 1.46
C GLY A 62 11.57 -18.33 0.52
N ALA A 63 12.32 -18.88 -0.43
CA ALA A 63 13.00 -18.08 -1.45
C ALA A 63 12.02 -17.36 -2.40
N ASP A 64 10.91 -17.99 -2.73
CA ASP A 64 9.94 -17.46 -3.70
C ASP A 64 9.32 -16.16 -3.21
N ILE A 65 8.85 -16.12 -1.96
CA ILE A 65 8.29 -14.88 -1.37
C ILE A 65 9.36 -13.80 -1.20
N ALA A 66 10.61 -14.20 -0.88
CA ALA A 66 11.71 -13.25 -0.77
C ALA A 66 12.03 -12.61 -2.12
N MET A 67 12.07 -13.39 -3.20
CA MET A 67 12.28 -12.88 -4.56
C MET A 67 11.13 -12.00 -5.02
N ALA A 68 9.89 -12.43 -4.83
CA ALA A 68 8.70 -11.64 -5.19
C ALA A 68 8.68 -10.30 -4.45
N THR A 69 8.98 -10.30 -3.15
CA THR A 69 9.08 -9.08 -2.34
C THR A 69 10.20 -8.16 -2.85
N SER A 70 11.39 -8.72 -3.10
CA SER A 70 12.52 -7.95 -3.62
C SER A 70 12.21 -7.31 -4.96
N GLU A 71 11.47 -7.98 -5.84
CA GLU A 71 11.05 -7.42 -7.12
C GLU A 71 10.08 -6.25 -6.94
N LYS A 72 9.07 -6.39 -6.06
CA LYS A 72 8.14 -5.29 -5.74
C LYS A 72 8.85 -4.10 -5.11
N MET A 73 9.77 -4.35 -4.19
CA MET A 73 10.53 -3.30 -3.49
C MET A 73 11.53 -2.53 -4.39
N LYS A 74 11.67 -2.88 -5.65
CA LYS A 74 12.39 -2.04 -6.64
C LYS A 74 11.58 -0.82 -7.07
N SER A 75 10.26 -0.92 -7.03
CA SER A 75 9.33 0.12 -7.50
C SER A 75 8.49 0.72 -6.38
N TYR A 76 8.34 0.04 -5.26
CA TYR A 76 7.49 0.44 -4.14
C TYR A 76 8.26 0.44 -2.82
N GLN A 77 7.90 1.36 -1.93
CA GLN A 77 8.41 1.36 -0.55
C GLN A 77 7.63 0.38 0.36
N ALA A 78 6.49 -0.12 -0.12
CA ALA A 78 5.68 -1.09 0.61
C ALA A 78 5.21 -2.23 -0.28
N ALA A 79 5.14 -3.44 0.28
CA ALA A 79 4.61 -4.62 -0.38
C ALA A 79 3.64 -5.38 0.54
N VAL A 80 2.45 -5.64 0.01
CA VAL A 80 1.43 -6.46 0.67
C VAL A 80 1.69 -7.92 0.36
N TRP A 81 1.69 -8.76 1.38
CA TRP A 81 1.68 -10.20 1.27
C TRP A 81 0.26 -10.72 1.48
N ALA A 82 -0.34 -11.28 0.45
CA ALA A 82 -1.71 -11.80 0.52
C ALA A 82 -1.86 -12.78 1.69
N GLN A 83 -2.92 -12.59 2.51
CA GLN A 83 -3.28 -13.36 3.70
C GLN A 83 -2.18 -13.45 4.78
N HIS A 84 -1.23 -12.48 4.79
CA HIS A 84 -0.12 -12.52 5.74
C HIS A 84 0.15 -11.16 6.39
N GLY A 85 0.37 -10.09 5.61
CA GLY A 85 0.72 -8.79 6.18
C GLY A 85 1.34 -7.81 5.21
N LEU A 86 2.16 -6.93 5.77
CA LEU A 86 2.77 -5.80 5.07
C LEU A 86 4.27 -5.74 5.34
N PHE A 87 5.04 -5.47 4.29
CA PHE A 87 6.43 -5.03 4.36
C PHE A 87 6.49 -3.56 3.99
N ALA A 88 7.24 -2.77 4.75
CA ALA A 88 7.55 -1.38 4.44
C ALA A 88 9.05 -1.14 4.58
N SER A 89 9.59 -0.21 3.83
CA SER A 89 11.00 0.20 3.90
C SER A 89 11.13 1.72 3.86
N GLY A 90 12.16 2.23 4.50
CA GLY A 90 12.40 3.65 4.53
C GLY A 90 13.77 4.00 5.11
N PRO A 91 14.11 5.32 5.12
CA PRO A 91 15.41 5.79 5.58
C PRO A 91 15.62 5.69 7.09
N ASP A 92 14.53 5.75 7.86
CA ASP A 92 14.54 5.67 9.31
C ASP A 92 13.27 4.98 9.83
N PHE A 93 13.20 4.77 11.14
CA PHE A 93 12.11 4.04 11.76
C PHE A 93 10.79 4.83 11.72
N ASP A 94 10.83 6.14 11.96
CA ASP A 94 9.62 6.98 12.05
C ASP A 94 8.92 7.05 10.69
N ILE A 95 9.68 7.28 9.62
CA ILE A 95 9.15 7.31 8.25
C ILE A 95 8.62 5.93 7.84
N THR A 96 9.36 4.87 8.13
CA THR A 96 8.97 3.50 7.76
C THR A 96 7.72 3.05 8.52
N PHE A 97 7.64 3.35 9.80
CA PHE A 97 6.46 3.06 10.61
C PHE A 97 5.27 3.92 10.18
N GLY A 98 5.50 5.21 9.91
CA GLY A 98 4.48 6.13 9.40
C GLY A 98 3.86 5.65 8.09
N LEU A 99 4.68 5.15 7.16
CA LEU A 99 4.22 4.53 5.91
C LEU A 99 3.31 3.32 6.19
N ALA A 100 3.79 2.36 6.99
CA ALA A 100 3.01 1.17 7.34
C ALA A 100 1.70 1.52 8.07
N HIS A 101 1.74 2.49 8.99
CA HIS A 101 0.58 2.96 9.72
C HIS A 101 -0.45 3.64 8.80
N THR A 102 -0.01 4.46 7.85
CA THR A 102 -0.90 5.13 6.89
C THR A 102 -1.60 4.11 5.99
N ILE A 103 -0.87 3.10 5.51
CA ILE A 103 -1.43 2.00 4.71
C ILE A 103 -2.49 1.24 5.52
N GLU A 104 -2.18 0.82 6.75
CA GLU A 104 -3.12 0.09 7.60
C GLU A 104 -4.33 0.96 7.96
N LYS A 105 -4.13 2.27 8.22
CA LYS A 105 -5.22 3.18 8.56
C LYS A 105 -6.19 3.36 7.40
N SER A 106 -5.71 3.51 6.18
CA SER A 106 -6.58 3.61 5.00
C SER A 106 -7.32 2.30 4.72
N ALA A 107 -6.65 1.16 4.92
CA ALA A 107 -7.28 -0.15 4.84
C ALA A 107 -8.39 -0.33 5.90
N GLU A 108 -8.17 0.13 7.13
CA GLU A 108 -9.17 0.16 8.19
C GLU A 108 -10.41 0.96 7.79
N ILE A 109 -10.20 2.15 7.22
CA ILE A 109 -11.32 2.99 6.73
C ILE A 109 -12.09 2.25 5.66
N TYR A 110 -11.40 1.69 4.65
CA TYR A 110 -12.03 0.95 3.56
C TYR A 110 -12.88 -0.22 4.06
N VAL A 111 -12.32 -1.07 4.94
CA VAL A 111 -13.02 -2.22 5.54
C VAL A 111 -14.26 -1.75 6.32
N LYS A 112 -14.14 -0.68 7.11
CA LYS A 112 -15.26 -0.12 7.87
C LYS A 112 -16.37 0.41 6.96
N VAL A 113 -16.00 1.15 5.91
CA VAL A 113 -16.96 1.68 4.94
C VAL A 113 -17.73 0.57 4.26
N LEU A 114 -17.05 -0.48 3.79
CA LEU A 114 -17.70 -1.65 3.20
C LEU A 114 -18.65 -2.34 4.16
N SER A 115 -18.22 -2.52 5.42
CA SER A 115 -19.03 -3.18 6.44
C SER A 115 -20.28 -2.37 6.77
N MET A 116 -20.16 -1.05 6.91
CA MET A 116 -21.29 -0.15 7.22
C MET A 116 -22.22 0.05 6.02
N GLY A 117 -21.66 0.09 4.81
CA GLY A 117 -22.39 0.33 3.59
C GLY A 117 -23.02 -0.89 2.94
N GLY A 118 -22.93 -2.07 3.56
CA GLY A 118 -23.42 -3.31 2.96
C GLY A 118 -22.69 -3.66 1.66
N GLY A 119 -21.39 -3.33 1.59
CA GLY A 119 -20.57 -3.53 0.41
C GLY A 119 -20.63 -2.40 -0.62
N LEU A 120 -21.39 -1.32 -0.36
CA LEU A 120 -21.55 -0.19 -1.29
C LEU A 120 -20.73 1.04 -0.81
N ILE A 121 -19.83 1.50 -1.65
CA ILE A 121 -19.12 2.78 -1.47
C ILE A 121 -19.83 3.84 -2.33
N ARG A 122 -20.37 4.88 -1.69
CA ARG A 122 -21.15 5.94 -2.38
C ARG A 122 -20.29 7.09 -2.86
N GLN A 123 -19.18 7.35 -2.19
CA GLN A 123 -18.28 8.47 -2.45
C GLN A 123 -16.85 8.03 -2.18
N THR A 124 -15.92 8.58 -2.94
CA THR A 124 -14.49 8.33 -2.76
C THR A 124 -13.71 9.58 -3.18
N ILE A 125 -12.42 9.64 -2.86
CA ILE A 125 -11.51 10.61 -3.44
C ILE A 125 -11.36 10.26 -4.91
N THR A 126 -11.70 11.20 -5.81
CA THR A 126 -11.63 10.97 -7.25
C THR A 126 -10.20 11.05 -7.77
N ASP A 127 -9.97 10.57 -8.99
CA ASP A 127 -8.64 10.66 -9.62
C ASP A 127 -8.20 12.12 -9.81
N ASP A 128 -9.14 13.02 -10.11
CA ASP A 128 -8.85 14.46 -10.20
C ASP A 128 -8.50 15.07 -8.83
N ASP A 129 -9.15 14.64 -7.76
CA ASP A 129 -8.80 15.03 -6.38
C ASP A 129 -7.40 14.51 -6.01
N LEU A 130 -7.06 13.25 -6.36
CA LEU A 130 -5.73 12.69 -6.14
C LEU A 130 -4.65 13.49 -6.87
N ARG A 131 -4.91 13.88 -8.13
CA ARG A 131 -4.02 14.75 -8.90
C ARG A 131 -3.90 16.15 -8.28
N ALA A 132 -5.00 16.70 -7.71
CA ALA A 132 -4.98 17.98 -7.00
C ALA A 132 -4.09 17.91 -5.75
N ILE A 133 -4.27 16.86 -4.93
CA ILE A 133 -3.43 16.60 -3.76
C ILE A 133 -1.95 16.52 -4.16
N ALA A 134 -1.64 15.75 -5.20
CA ALA A 134 -0.27 15.58 -5.67
C ALA A 134 0.38 16.91 -6.07
N ARG A 135 -0.36 17.77 -6.78
CA ARG A 135 0.12 19.12 -7.16
C ARG A 135 0.38 20.00 -5.94
N ASP A 136 -0.55 20.02 -5.00
CA ASP A 136 -0.46 20.90 -3.82
C ASP A 136 0.67 20.48 -2.87
N PHE A 137 0.94 19.18 -2.77
CA PHE A 137 2.02 18.63 -1.93
C PHE A 137 3.34 18.41 -2.70
N GLY A 138 3.38 18.67 -4.00
CA GLY A 138 4.61 18.56 -4.80
C GLY A 138 5.11 17.12 -4.97
N VAL A 139 4.22 16.14 -4.97
CA VAL A 139 4.55 14.72 -5.19
C VAL A 139 4.17 14.28 -6.60
N THR A 140 4.82 13.24 -7.11
CA THR A 140 4.52 12.66 -8.43
C THR A 140 3.84 11.31 -8.23
N LEU A 141 2.56 11.24 -8.59
CA LEU A 141 1.82 9.98 -8.54
C LEU A 141 2.20 9.04 -9.67
N ASN A 142 2.09 7.76 -9.42
CA ASN A 142 2.12 6.74 -10.46
C ASN A 142 0.80 6.79 -11.25
N GLU A 143 0.78 7.54 -12.34
CA GLU A 143 -0.40 7.75 -13.21
C GLU A 143 -0.95 6.44 -13.81
N ASN A 144 -0.17 5.34 -13.85
CA ASN A 144 -0.66 4.04 -14.33
C ASN A 144 -1.78 3.47 -13.44
N PHE A 145 -1.96 4.00 -12.25
CA PHE A 145 -3.01 3.58 -11.31
C PHE A 145 -4.28 4.42 -11.41
N LEU A 146 -4.26 5.53 -12.14
CA LEU A 146 -5.39 6.42 -12.34
C LEU A 146 -6.09 6.13 -13.69
N ASP A 147 -7.34 6.61 -13.85
CA ASP A 147 -8.11 6.53 -15.09
C ASP A 147 -8.03 7.84 -15.88
#